data_fe9e2ffb4c83f0ee9a78429fa0eae1d4
#
_entry.id   fe9e2ffb4c83f0ee9a78429fa0eae1d4
#
_cell.length_a   1.000
_cell.length_b   1.000
_cell.length_c   1.000
_cell.angle_alpha   90.00
_cell.angle_beta   90.00
_cell.angle_gamma   90.00
#
_symmetry.space_group_name_H-M   'P 1'
#
loop_
_entity.id
_entity.type
_entity.pdbx_description
1 polymer ?
#
loop_
_entity_poly.entity_id
_entity_poly.type
_entity_poly.pdbx_seq_one_letter_code
_entity_poly.pdbx_strand_id
1 'polypeptide(L)'
;MILSDQGVQRSESAITKIIGAQAHGAPSFSVMRLQSPRLHVEYRSWSVVDVLGAIRSGTPIIAFVRTQFLDHWQEDVAHAVVIVGAEPEQLFWVHDPILATGPVTTLWNGLLAGWAEFSYRGASLRRR
;
A
#
# COMPACT_ATOMS: atom_id res chain seq x y z
N MET A 1 -4.10 11.01 6.65
CA MET A 1 -3.28 9.80 6.51
C MET A 1 -3.23 9.03 7.80
N ILE A 2 -3.22 7.75 7.67
CA ILE A 2 -3.26 6.84 8.81
C ILE A 2 -2.01 6.93 9.69
N LEU A 3 -0.87 7.29 9.13
CA LEU A 3 0.38 7.43 9.85
C LEU A 3 0.67 8.87 10.25
N SER A 4 -0.37 9.67 10.46
CA SER A 4 -0.24 11.11 10.75
C SER A 4 0.03 11.41 12.22
N ASP A 5 0.02 10.44 13.10
CA ASP A 5 0.32 10.66 14.51
C ASP A 5 1.76 11.12 14.71
N GLN A 6 1.97 11.96 15.71
CA GLN A 6 3.27 12.58 15.95
C GLN A 6 4.43 11.60 16.01
N GLY A 7 4.26 10.48 16.68
CA GLY A 7 5.31 9.48 16.81
C GLY A 7 5.58 8.70 15.52
N VAL A 8 4.75 8.85 14.50
CA VAL A 8 4.78 8.02 13.30
C VAL A 8 5.05 8.82 12.03
N GLN A 9 5.06 10.15 12.09
CA GLN A 9 5.32 10.97 10.90
C GLN A 9 6.68 10.67 10.25
N ARG A 10 7.70 10.42 11.05
CA ARG A 10 9.00 10.03 10.51
C ARG A 10 8.91 8.71 9.77
N SER A 11 8.11 7.79 10.30
CA SER A 11 7.89 6.50 9.65
C SER A 11 7.16 6.66 8.33
N GLU A 12 6.25 7.62 8.23
CA GLU A 12 5.56 7.90 6.98
C GLU A 12 6.53 8.33 5.89
N SER A 13 7.49 9.21 6.21
CA SER A 13 8.53 9.60 5.26
C SER A 13 9.43 8.43 4.88
N ALA A 14 9.81 7.61 5.85
CA ALA A 14 10.61 6.42 5.60
C ALA A 14 9.86 5.42 4.72
N ILE A 15 8.57 5.22 4.99
CA ILE A 15 7.70 4.36 4.20
C ILE A 15 7.67 4.85 2.75
N THR A 16 7.47 6.15 2.54
CA THR A 16 7.42 6.73 1.21
C THR A 16 8.72 6.49 0.45
N LYS A 17 9.86 6.64 1.11
CA LYS A 17 11.16 6.37 0.50
C LYS A 17 11.33 4.91 0.11
N ILE A 18 10.97 4.01 1.01
CA ILE A 18 11.10 2.57 0.76
C ILE A 18 10.17 2.14 -0.36
N ILE A 19 8.94 2.62 -0.35
CA ILE A 19 7.98 2.31 -1.41
C ILE A 19 8.47 2.85 -2.75
N GLY A 20 9.02 4.07 -2.77
CA GLY A 20 9.60 4.63 -3.97
C GLY A 20 10.75 3.78 -4.53
N ALA A 21 11.61 3.26 -3.66
CA ALA A 21 12.68 2.36 -4.05
C ALA A 21 12.13 1.03 -4.59
N GLN A 22 11.08 0.50 -3.96
CA GLN A 22 10.42 -0.74 -4.40
C GLN A 22 9.81 -0.59 -5.79
N ALA A 23 9.36 0.60 -6.15
CA ALA A 23 8.78 0.85 -7.46
C ALA A 23 9.75 0.56 -8.61
N HIS A 24 11.04 0.50 -8.33
CA HIS A 24 12.06 0.18 -9.32
C HIS A 24 12.53 -1.28 -9.26
N GLY A 25 11.74 -2.15 -8.67
CA GLY A 25 12.00 -3.57 -8.67
C GLY A 25 12.77 -4.11 -7.48
N ALA A 26 12.97 -3.33 -6.43
CA ALA A 26 13.58 -3.82 -5.21
C ALA A 26 12.72 -4.91 -4.56
N PRO A 27 13.32 -5.85 -3.80
CA PRO A 27 12.55 -6.92 -3.18
C PRO A 27 11.46 -6.39 -2.23
N SER A 28 10.26 -6.92 -2.34
CA SER A 28 9.13 -6.48 -1.54
C SER A 28 9.33 -6.72 -0.04
N PHE A 29 10.12 -7.72 0.35
CA PHE A 29 10.37 -7.97 1.76
C PHE A 29 11.13 -6.84 2.44
N SER A 30 11.73 -5.91 1.68
CA SER A 30 12.40 -4.74 2.26
C SER A 30 11.46 -3.89 3.11
N VAL A 31 10.16 -4.02 2.91
CA VAL A 31 9.16 -3.31 3.71
C VAL A 31 9.28 -3.65 5.20
N MET A 32 9.81 -4.81 5.55
CA MET A 32 10.00 -5.19 6.94
C MET A 32 10.97 -4.26 7.70
N ARG A 33 11.78 -3.50 6.97
CA ARG A 33 12.67 -2.50 7.59
C ARG A 33 11.90 -1.39 8.29
N LEU A 34 10.61 -1.26 8.01
CA LEU A 34 9.74 -0.29 8.67
C LEU A 34 9.38 -0.70 10.08
N GLN A 35 9.55 -1.98 10.42
CA GLN A 35 9.18 -2.46 11.74
C GLN A 35 10.05 -1.81 12.81
N SER A 36 9.43 -1.36 13.89
CA SER A 36 10.07 -0.64 14.97
C SER A 36 9.27 -0.81 16.25
N PRO A 37 9.79 -0.34 17.40
CA PRO A 37 8.99 -0.36 18.64
C PRO A 37 7.66 0.36 18.55
N ARG A 38 7.52 1.31 17.61
CA ARG A 38 6.29 2.10 17.43
C ARG A 38 5.41 1.62 16.29
N LEU A 39 5.99 0.84 15.38
CA LEU A 39 5.29 0.43 14.16
C LEU A 39 5.44 -1.07 13.98
N HIS A 40 4.31 -1.76 13.95
CA HIS A 40 4.27 -3.18 13.65
C HIS A 40 3.96 -3.38 12.17
N VAL A 41 4.80 -4.16 11.49
CA VAL A 41 4.64 -4.48 10.07
C VAL A 41 4.38 -5.96 9.94
N GLU A 42 3.27 -6.30 9.28
CA GLU A 42 2.94 -7.70 8.98
C GLU A 42 2.93 -7.89 7.46
N TYR A 43 3.93 -8.60 6.94
CA TYR A 43 4.06 -8.88 5.52
C TYR A 43 3.53 -10.28 5.22
N ARG A 44 2.57 -10.38 4.30
CA ARG A 44 1.96 -11.67 3.92
C ARG A 44 1.13 -11.51 2.64
N SER A 45 0.52 -12.60 2.20
CA SER A 45 -0.53 -12.54 1.18
C SER A 45 -1.85 -12.14 1.84
N TRP A 46 -2.60 -11.29 1.20
CA TRP A 46 -3.84 -10.73 1.74
C TRP A 46 -5.05 -11.19 0.95
N SER A 47 -6.17 -11.41 1.62
CA SER A 47 -7.45 -11.59 0.98
C SER A 47 -8.22 -10.27 0.98
N VAL A 48 -9.22 -10.16 0.12
CA VAL A 48 -10.07 -8.96 0.10
C VAL A 48 -10.74 -8.74 1.46
N VAL A 49 -11.20 -9.82 2.08
CA VAL A 49 -11.84 -9.73 3.40
C VAL A 49 -10.88 -9.15 4.44
N ASP A 50 -9.63 -9.63 4.42
CA ASP A 50 -8.60 -9.15 5.35
C ASP A 50 -8.28 -7.68 5.12
N VAL A 51 -8.19 -7.27 3.85
CA VAL A 51 -7.93 -5.87 3.50
C VAL A 51 -9.06 -4.97 4.00
N LEU A 52 -10.29 -5.35 3.75
CA LEU A 52 -11.45 -4.56 4.20
C LEU A 52 -11.50 -4.47 5.71
N GLY A 53 -11.18 -5.56 6.40
CA GLY A 53 -11.11 -5.57 7.87
C GLY A 53 -10.03 -4.65 8.40
N ALA A 54 -8.85 -4.67 7.79
CA ALA A 54 -7.74 -3.81 8.19
C ALA A 54 -8.08 -2.33 7.97
N ILE A 55 -8.62 -1.99 6.81
CA ILE A 55 -9.01 -0.63 6.48
C ILE A 55 -10.05 -0.12 7.47
N ARG A 56 -11.03 -0.96 7.80
CA ARG A 56 -12.09 -0.62 8.75
C ARG A 56 -11.53 -0.32 10.14
N SER A 57 -10.42 -0.96 10.48
CA SER A 57 -9.72 -0.74 11.76
C SER A 57 -8.73 0.42 11.69
N GLY A 58 -8.64 1.12 10.56
CA GLY A 58 -7.68 2.20 10.39
C GLY A 58 -6.26 1.73 10.12
N THR A 59 -6.08 0.50 9.64
CA THR A 59 -4.76 -0.07 9.35
C THR A 59 -4.51 -0.04 7.84
N PRO A 60 -3.53 0.72 7.35
CA PRO A 60 -3.22 0.77 5.92
C PRO A 60 -2.47 -0.47 5.47
N ILE A 61 -2.60 -0.78 4.19
CA ILE A 61 -1.93 -1.92 3.56
C ILE A 61 -1.04 -1.41 2.44
N ILE A 62 0.24 -1.73 2.48
CA ILE A 62 1.13 -1.53 1.34
C ILE A 62 0.92 -2.72 0.40
N ALA A 63 0.50 -2.43 -0.83
CA ALA A 63 0.26 -3.46 -1.84
C ALA A 63 1.27 -3.32 -2.97
N PHE A 64 1.87 -4.43 -3.40
CA PHE A 64 2.80 -4.47 -4.52
C PHE A 64 2.02 -4.88 -5.77
N VAL A 65 2.02 -4.03 -6.78
CA VAL A 65 1.12 -4.17 -7.93
C VAL A 65 1.84 -3.95 -9.25
N ARG A 66 1.23 -4.45 -10.35
CA ARG A 66 1.60 -4.06 -11.71
C ARG A 66 0.75 -2.85 -12.08
N THR A 67 1.38 -1.78 -12.50
CA THR A 67 0.70 -0.51 -12.73
C THR A 67 -0.17 -0.48 -13.97
N GLN A 68 0.01 -1.40 -14.91
CA GLN A 68 -0.81 -1.42 -16.13
C GLN A 68 -2.31 -1.53 -15.83
N PHE A 69 -2.67 -2.05 -14.66
CA PHE A 69 -4.07 -2.23 -14.26
C PHE A 69 -4.62 -1.04 -13.46
N LEU A 70 -3.76 -0.06 -13.16
CA LEU A 70 -4.18 1.12 -12.40
C LEU A 70 -4.53 2.24 -13.38
N ASP A 71 -5.69 2.83 -13.19
CA ASP A 71 -6.23 3.82 -14.12
C ASP A 71 -5.49 5.14 -14.14
N HIS A 72 -4.66 5.43 -13.15
CA HIS A 72 -3.84 6.65 -13.13
C HIS A 72 -2.40 6.43 -13.63
N TRP A 73 -2.09 5.23 -14.12
CA TRP A 73 -0.77 4.90 -14.66
C TRP A 73 -0.86 4.62 -16.15
N GLN A 74 0.16 5.05 -16.91
CA GLN A 74 0.26 4.79 -18.34
C GLN A 74 1.31 3.74 -18.67
N GLU A 75 2.23 3.47 -17.74
CA GLU A 75 3.29 2.51 -17.93
C GLU A 75 3.04 1.25 -17.09
N ASP A 76 3.58 0.13 -17.56
CA ASP A 76 3.47 -1.13 -16.82
C ASP A 76 4.79 -1.42 -16.10
N VAL A 77 4.82 -1.13 -14.81
CA VAL A 77 5.98 -1.40 -13.96
C VAL A 77 5.53 -2.02 -12.64
N ALA A 78 6.46 -2.66 -11.95
CA ALA A 78 6.24 -3.09 -10.58
C ALA A 78 6.25 -1.85 -9.68
N HIS A 79 5.27 -1.72 -8.81
CA HIS A 79 5.11 -0.52 -7.98
C HIS A 79 4.42 -0.88 -6.67
N ALA A 80 4.56 -0.02 -5.68
CA ALA A 80 3.88 -0.18 -4.40
C ALA A 80 3.00 1.02 -4.12
N VAL A 81 1.78 0.75 -3.66
CA VAL A 81 0.83 1.78 -3.23
C VAL A 81 0.33 1.45 -1.84
N VAL A 82 -0.18 2.44 -1.14
CA VAL A 82 -0.74 2.25 0.20
C VAL A 82 -2.27 2.34 0.09
N ILE A 83 -2.94 1.23 0.38
CA ILE A 83 -4.41 1.20 0.41
C ILE A 83 -4.86 1.81 1.72
N VAL A 84 -5.64 2.88 1.66
CA VAL A 84 -6.12 3.61 2.83
C VAL A 84 -7.63 3.61 2.98
N GLY A 85 -8.36 3.18 1.96
CA GLY A 85 -9.80 3.13 2.00
C GLY A 85 -10.36 2.29 0.86
N ALA A 86 -11.64 2.00 0.92
CA ALA A 86 -12.30 1.24 -0.14
C ALA A 86 -13.81 1.47 -0.13
N GLU A 87 -14.39 1.46 -1.31
CA GLU A 87 -15.81 1.25 -1.51
C GLU A 87 -15.95 -0.13 -2.16
N PRO A 88 -16.41 -1.13 -1.41
CA PRO A 88 -16.41 -2.52 -1.88
C PRO A 88 -17.03 -2.69 -3.27
N GLU A 89 -16.32 -3.43 -4.11
CA GLU A 89 -16.70 -3.75 -5.49
C GLU A 89 -16.69 -2.55 -6.45
N GLN A 90 -16.33 -1.36 -5.97
CA GLN A 90 -16.29 -0.16 -6.80
C GLN A 90 -14.87 0.38 -6.95
N LEU A 91 -14.24 0.78 -5.86
CA LEU A 91 -12.92 1.41 -5.91
C LEU A 91 -12.15 1.26 -4.60
N PHE A 92 -10.85 1.50 -4.73
CA PHE A 92 -9.96 1.69 -3.58
C PHE A 92 -9.47 3.14 -3.54
N TRP A 93 -9.23 3.62 -2.35
CA TRP A 93 -8.47 4.85 -2.13
C TRP A 93 -7.04 4.44 -1.83
N VAL A 94 -6.10 4.94 -2.64
CA VAL A 94 -4.69 4.61 -2.47
C VAL A 94 -3.85 5.86 -2.38
N HIS A 95 -2.81 5.79 -1.58
CA HIS A 95 -1.78 6.80 -1.54
C HIS A 95 -0.62 6.29 -2.37
N ASP A 96 -0.36 6.95 -3.48
CA ASP A 96 0.71 6.56 -4.41
C ASP A 96 1.90 7.50 -4.19
N PRO A 97 3.06 6.97 -3.76
CA PRO A 97 4.20 7.81 -3.43
C PRO A 97 4.78 8.60 -4.61
N ILE A 98 4.46 8.20 -5.85
CA ILE A 98 4.90 8.97 -7.02
C ILE A 98 4.09 10.26 -7.20
N LEU A 99 2.92 10.35 -6.55
CA LEU A 99 2.08 11.55 -6.63
C LEU A 99 2.36 12.45 -5.44
N ALA A 100 2.55 13.73 -5.71
CA ALA A 100 2.80 14.72 -4.65
C ALA A 100 1.53 15.06 -3.87
N THR A 101 0.37 14.80 -4.44
CA THR A 101 -0.93 15.09 -3.83
C THR A 101 -1.43 13.89 -3.01
N GLY A 102 -2.51 14.10 -2.26
CA GLY A 102 -3.07 13.07 -1.39
C GLY A 102 -3.63 11.85 -2.12
N PRO A 103 -4.42 11.03 -1.41
CA PRO A 103 -4.91 9.77 -1.98
C PRO A 103 -5.71 9.97 -3.26
N VAL A 104 -5.60 8.99 -4.15
CA VAL A 104 -6.39 8.93 -5.38
C VAL A 104 -7.21 7.66 -5.39
N THR A 105 -8.23 7.62 -6.23
CA THR A 105 -9.02 6.41 -6.40
C THR A 105 -8.47 5.55 -7.51
N THR A 106 -8.63 4.24 -7.38
CA THR A 106 -8.36 3.30 -8.46
C THR A 106 -9.47 2.26 -8.48
N LEU A 107 -9.81 1.77 -9.67
CA LEU A 107 -10.90 0.84 -9.81
C LEU A 107 -10.62 -0.46 -9.06
N TRP A 108 -11.67 -1.01 -8.45
CA TRP A 108 -11.60 -2.22 -7.64
C TRP A 108 -10.92 -3.38 -8.37
N ASN A 109 -11.43 -3.72 -9.56
CA ASN A 109 -10.90 -4.85 -10.33
C ASN A 109 -9.49 -4.58 -10.84
N GLY A 110 -9.19 -3.34 -11.18
CA GLY A 110 -7.85 -2.96 -11.65
C GLY A 110 -6.79 -3.17 -10.59
N LEU A 111 -7.04 -2.68 -9.37
CA LEU A 111 -6.10 -2.86 -8.28
C LEU A 111 -5.90 -4.35 -7.97
N LEU A 112 -6.99 -5.10 -7.88
CA LEU A 112 -6.90 -6.52 -7.58
C LEU A 112 -6.15 -7.29 -8.66
N ALA A 113 -6.36 -6.96 -9.94
CA ALA A 113 -5.64 -7.60 -11.03
C ALA A 113 -4.15 -7.32 -10.97
N GLY A 114 -3.76 -6.07 -10.70
CA GLY A 114 -2.36 -5.71 -10.58
C GLY A 114 -1.69 -6.34 -9.37
N TRP A 115 -2.43 -6.45 -8.27
CA TRP A 115 -1.93 -7.06 -7.04
C TRP A 115 -1.81 -8.57 -7.17
N ALA A 116 -2.71 -9.22 -7.93
CA ALA A 116 -2.66 -10.65 -8.17
C ALA A 116 -1.36 -11.09 -8.82
N GLU A 117 -0.73 -10.23 -9.60
CA GLU A 117 0.58 -10.51 -10.23
C GLU A 117 1.68 -10.72 -9.18
N PHE A 118 1.48 -10.27 -7.96
CA PHE A 118 2.40 -10.47 -6.84
C PHE A 118 1.78 -11.37 -5.78
N SER A 119 0.81 -12.20 -6.15
CA SER A 119 0.13 -13.13 -5.24
C SER A 119 -0.48 -12.43 -4.03
N TYR A 120 -0.96 -11.20 -4.24
CA TYR A 120 -1.55 -10.36 -3.19
C TYR A 120 -0.61 -10.09 -2.02
N ARG A 121 0.70 -10.11 -2.27
CA ARG A 121 1.69 -9.82 -1.25
C ARG A 121 1.63 -8.35 -0.85
N GLY A 122 1.70 -8.11 0.44
CA GLY A 122 1.66 -6.76 0.96
C GLY A 122 1.90 -6.76 2.45
N ALA A 123 1.90 -5.56 3.04
CA ALA A 123 2.19 -5.40 4.45
C ALA A 123 1.21 -4.46 5.11
N SER A 124 0.67 -4.87 6.26
CA SER A 124 -0.09 -3.96 7.09
C SER A 124 0.85 -3.13 7.95
N LEU A 125 0.45 -1.90 8.21
CA LEU A 125 1.20 -0.97 9.04
C LEU A 125 0.32 -0.62 10.24
N ARG A 126 0.67 -1.15 11.40
CA ARG A 126 -0.12 -0.92 12.60
C ARG A 126 0.76 -0.31 13.69
N ARG A 127 0.24 0.73 14.33
CA ARG A 127 0.91 1.34 15.46
C ARG A 127 0.84 0.43 16.67
N ARG A 128 1.94 0.32 17.35
CA ARG A 128 2.03 -0.48 18.58
C ARG A 128 1.53 0.27 19.79
#